data_45d6731128cfc11292c59b7e0b55d2bf
#
_entry.id   45d6731128cfc11292c59b7e0b55d2bf
#
_cell.length_a   1.000
_cell.length_b   1.000
_cell.length_c   1.000
_cell.angle_alpha   90.00
_cell.angle_beta   90.00
_cell.angle_gamma   90.00
#
_symmetry.space_group_name_H-M   'P 1'
#
loop_
_entity.id
_entity.type
_entity.pdbx_description
1 polymer ?
#
loop_
_entity_poly.entity_id
_entity_poly.type
_entity_poly.pdbx_seq_one_letter_code
_entity_poly.pdbx_strand_id
1 'polypeptide(L)'
;MNQTGDQEVHFREIQQFKQRLLWILLLGASVFVVTFFGYGMIKQILFGQRWGSRPMSNLALAIVGPGTMLFMIGITYLFYSLKLITEVRNDGLYIRFFPLAHRIIPFENIKSCEVRTYSPIKEYGGWGIRHGRKGKAYNVSGNRGVQLELSEGKPLLIGSQKPKELGRTINKKRNKSLI
;
A
#
# COMPACT_ATOMS: atom_id res chain seq x y z
N MET A 1 -2.99 -4.03 34.32
CA MET A 1 -1.50 -4.05 34.28
C MET A 1 -1.10 -4.19 32.81
N ASN A 2 -0.80 -3.04 32.17
CA ASN A 2 -0.34 -3.01 30.76
C ASN A 2 1.13 -3.43 30.74
N GLN A 3 1.40 -4.66 30.38
CA GLN A 3 2.75 -5.05 29.97
C GLN A 3 2.96 -4.64 28.50
N THR A 4 3.19 -3.37 28.24
CA THR A 4 3.96 -2.92 27.09
C THR A 4 5.44 -3.22 27.37
N GLY A 5 5.77 -4.49 27.46
CA GLY A 5 7.15 -4.93 27.46
C GLY A 5 7.77 -4.48 26.15
N ASP A 6 8.87 -3.79 26.25
CA ASP A 6 9.72 -3.33 25.16
C ASP A 6 10.11 -4.55 24.32
N GLN A 7 9.26 -4.90 23.32
CA GLN A 7 9.48 -6.09 22.50
C GLN A 7 10.63 -5.80 21.57
N GLU A 8 11.77 -6.38 21.86
CA GLU A 8 13.00 -6.22 21.07
C GLU A 8 12.73 -6.47 19.58
N VAL A 9 12.96 -5.44 18.78
CA VAL A 9 12.77 -5.49 17.32
C VAL A 9 14.07 -5.94 16.68
N HIS A 10 14.07 -7.14 16.10
CA HIS A 10 15.27 -7.73 15.46
C HIS A 10 15.44 -7.37 13.99
N PHE A 11 14.35 -6.98 13.34
CA PHE A 11 14.33 -6.47 11.98
C PHE A 11 13.20 -5.46 11.85
N ARG A 12 13.48 -4.35 11.19
CA ARG A 12 12.46 -3.36 10.82
C ARG A 12 12.75 -2.80 9.44
N GLU A 13 11.72 -2.81 8.60
CA GLU A 13 11.75 -2.20 7.29
C GLU A 13 10.47 -1.37 7.07
N ILE A 14 10.65 -0.16 6.54
CA ILE A 14 9.55 0.73 6.16
C ILE A 14 9.68 1.04 4.69
N GLN A 15 8.66 0.68 3.91
CA GLN A 15 8.59 0.94 2.48
C GLN A 15 7.44 1.89 2.16
N GLN A 16 7.66 2.79 1.21
CA GLN A 16 6.66 3.74 0.71
C GLN A 16 6.60 3.68 -0.81
N PHE A 17 5.49 4.10 -1.39
CA PHE A 17 5.36 4.24 -2.83
C PHE A 17 6.20 5.43 -3.32
N LYS A 18 7.40 5.14 -3.86
CA LYS A 18 8.36 6.13 -4.39
C LYS A 18 8.53 6.04 -5.90
N GLN A 19 7.67 5.29 -6.59
CA GLN A 19 7.74 5.13 -8.04
C GLN A 19 7.45 6.46 -8.73
N ARG A 20 8.43 6.99 -9.47
CA ARG A 20 8.31 8.29 -10.17
C ARG A 20 7.11 8.34 -11.11
N LEU A 21 6.88 7.26 -11.88
CA LEU A 21 5.75 7.21 -12.81
C LEU A 21 4.41 7.31 -12.09
N LEU A 22 4.23 6.63 -10.94
CA LEU A 22 3.01 6.72 -10.14
C LEU A 22 2.74 8.17 -9.72
N TRP A 23 3.76 8.87 -9.22
CA TRP A 23 3.62 10.25 -8.77
C TRP A 23 3.37 11.22 -9.93
N ILE A 24 4.04 11.04 -11.06
CA ILE A 24 3.79 11.84 -12.28
C ILE A 24 2.33 11.69 -12.72
N LEU A 25 1.81 10.45 -12.75
CA LEU A 25 0.42 10.19 -13.13
C LEU A 25 -0.58 10.77 -12.12
N LEU A 26 -0.36 10.58 -10.81
CA LEU A 26 -1.23 11.12 -9.78
C LEU A 26 -1.26 12.66 -9.78
N LEU A 27 -0.09 13.29 -9.80
CA LEU A 27 0.01 14.74 -9.80
C LEU A 27 -0.51 15.32 -11.12
N GLY A 28 -0.18 14.71 -12.26
CA GLY A 28 -0.67 15.13 -13.56
C GLY A 28 -2.19 15.07 -13.66
N ALA A 29 -2.80 13.96 -13.20
CA ALA A 29 -4.24 13.82 -13.14
C ALA A 29 -4.88 14.85 -12.18
N SER A 30 -4.24 15.11 -11.02
CA SER A 30 -4.73 16.11 -10.07
C SER A 30 -4.69 17.53 -10.65
N VAL A 31 -3.60 17.91 -11.30
CA VAL A 31 -3.47 19.19 -11.98
C VAL A 31 -4.50 19.32 -13.10
N PHE A 32 -4.67 18.26 -13.90
CA PHE A 32 -5.68 18.25 -14.98
C PHE A 32 -7.10 18.45 -14.42
N VAL A 33 -7.48 17.74 -13.37
CA VAL A 33 -8.81 17.85 -12.75
C VAL A 33 -9.04 19.25 -12.18
N VAL A 34 -8.05 19.81 -11.47
CA VAL A 34 -8.16 21.16 -10.89
C VAL A 34 -8.29 22.23 -11.96
N THR A 35 -7.46 22.17 -13.03
CA THR A 35 -7.53 23.14 -14.13
C THR A 35 -8.81 22.98 -14.94
N PHE A 36 -9.24 21.76 -15.23
CA PHE A 36 -10.44 21.50 -16.02
C PHE A 36 -11.71 21.98 -15.34
N PHE A 37 -11.94 21.55 -14.08
CA PHE A 37 -13.13 21.96 -13.34
C PHE A 37 -13.02 23.41 -12.86
N GLY A 38 -11.84 23.89 -12.45
CA GLY A 38 -11.60 25.26 -12.05
C GLY A 38 -11.91 26.24 -13.19
N TYR A 39 -11.41 25.98 -14.39
CA TYR A 39 -11.74 26.77 -15.57
C TYR A 39 -13.23 26.75 -15.88
N GLY A 40 -13.86 25.57 -15.85
CA GLY A 40 -15.29 25.43 -16.08
C GLY A 40 -16.14 26.22 -15.07
N MET A 41 -15.79 26.17 -13.79
CA MET A 41 -16.48 26.92 -12.73
C MET A 41 -16.31 28.43 -12.91
N ILE A 42 -15.10 28.90 -13.19
CA ILE A 42 -14.83 30.31 -13.44
C ILE A 42 -15.66 30.78 -14.64
N LYS A 43 -15.58 30.08 -15.77
CA LYS A 43 -16.25 30.46 -17.00
C LYS A 43 -17.76 30.45 -16.87
N GLN A 44 -18.35 29.39 -16.27
CA GLN A 44 -19.79 29.20 -16.24
C GLN A 44 -20.47 29.89 -15.06
N ILE A 45 -19.87 29.84 -13.84
CA ILE A 45 -20.49 30.38 -12.63
C ILE A 45 -20.18 31.87 -12.47
N LEU A 46 -18.90 32.29 -12.68
CA LEU A 46 -18.54 33.70 -12.50
C LEU A 46 -18.87 34.56 -13.72
N PHE A 47 -18.61 34.05 -14.94
CA PHE A 47 -18.81 34.85 -16.15
C PHE A 47 -20.14 34.52 -16.87
N GLY A 48 -20.95 33.57 -16.39
CA GLY A 48 -22.24 33.20 -16.99
C GLY A 48 -22.13 32.58 -18.40
N GLN A 49 -20.90 32.24 -18.86
CA GLN A 49 -20.67 31.70 -20.19
C GLN A 49 -20.78 30.16 -20.15
N ARG A 50 -21.61 29.60 -21.03
CA ARG A 50 -21.77 28.14 -21.12
C ARG A 50 -20.43 27.44 -21.39
N TRP A 51 -20.11 26.42 -20.57
CA TRP A 51 -18.90 25.64 -20.71
C TRP A 51 -19.19 24.27 -21.30
N GLY A 52 -18.67 24.04 -22.51
CA GLY A 52 -18.88 22.82 -23.29
C GLY A 52 -20.13 22.84 -24.16
N SER A 53 -20.28 21.82 -25.02
CA SER A 53 -21.40 21.67 -25.95
C SER A 53 -22.72 21.26 -25.26
N ARG A 54 -22.63 20.58 -24.10
CA ARG A 54 -23.76 20.21 -23.24
C ARG A 54 -23.41 20.58 -21.79
N PRO A 55 -23.54 21.86 -21.42
CA PRO A 55 -23.11 22.32 -20.11
C PRO A 55 -23.97 21.71 -19.00
N MET A 56 -23.31 21.35 -17.92
CA MET A 56 -23.98 20.95 -16.67
C MET A 56 -24.69 22.17 -16.09
N SER A 57 -25.72 21.94 -15.26
CA SER A 57 -26.31 23.04 -14.49
C SER A 57 -25.28 23.64 -13.53
N ASN A 58 -25.41 24.93 -13.19
CA ASN A 58 -24.51 25.60 -12.26
C ASN A 58 -24.43 24.88 -10.91
N LEU A 59 -25.57 24.38 -10.43
CA LEU A 59 -25.62 23.61 -9.17
C LEU A 59 -24.83 22.30 -9.29
N ALA A 60 -25.03 21.55 -10.40
CA ALA A 60 -24.29 20.31 -10.62
C ALA A 60 -22.78 20.57 -10.72
N LEU A 61 -22.37 21.62 -11.45
CA LEU A 61 -20.94 21.99 -11.58
C LEU A 61 -20.34 22.42 -10.23
N ALA A 62 -21.09 23.16 -9.41
CA ALA A 62 -20.66 23.62 -8.08
C ALA A 62 -20.49 22.46 -7.06
N ILE A 63 -21.16 21.31 -7.29
CA ILE A 63 -21.03 20.11 -6.43
C ILE A 63 -19.96 19.17 -7.00
N VAL A 64 -20.07 18.83 -8.29
CA VAL A 64 -19.19 17.83 -8.94
C VAL A 64 -17.75 18.34 -9.04
N GLY A 65 -17.54 19.60 -9.37
CA GLY A 65 -16.20 20.19 -9.51
C GLY A 65 -15.39 20.08 -8.21
N PRO A 66 -15.79 20.73 -7.12
CA PRO A 66 -15.12 20.62 -5.83
C PRO A 66 -15.06 19.18 -5.31
N GLY A 67 -16.11 18.40 -5.46
CA GLY A 67 -16.15 17.00 -5.06
C GLY A 67 -15.06 16.16 -5.74
N THR A 68 -14.88 16.32 -7.05
CA THR A 68 -13.83 15.63 -7.81
C THR A 68 -12.44 16.12 -7.42
N MET A 69 -12.26 17.43 -7.18
CA MET A 69 -10.98 17.99 -6.71
C MET A 69 -10.61 17.42 -5.33
N LEU A 70 -11.54 17.41 -4.38
CA LEU A 70 -11.33 16.84 -3.04
C LEU A 70 -11.03 15.34 -3.10
N PHE A 71 -11.70 14.61 -3.97
CA PHE A 71 -11.44 13.18 -4.20
C PHE A 71 -10.01 12.94 -4.70
N MET A 72 -9.53 13.73 -5.65
CA MET A 72 -8.16 13.63 -6.16
C MET A 72 -7.11 13.99 -5.10
N ILE A 73 -7.37 15.01 -4.28
CA ILE A 73 -6.51 15.36 -3.14
C ILE A 73 -6.49 14.18 -2.15
N GLY A 74 -7.65 13.61 -1.83
CA GLY A 74 -7.77 12.47 -0.94
C GLY A 74 -7.00 11.25 -1.41
N ILE A 75 -7.10 10.89 -2.70
CA ILE A 75 -6.33 9.79 -3.29
C ILE A 75 -4.82 10.08 -3.23
N THR A 76 -4.39 11.27 -3.60
CA THR A 76 -2.97 11.65 -3.56
C THR A 76 -2.42 11.58 -2.14
N TYR A 77 -3.17 12.08 -1.15
CA TYR A 77 -2.83 11.99 0.26
C TYR A 77 -2.80 10.54 0.76
N LEU A 78 -3.76 9.71 0.32
CA LEU A 78 -3.76 8.29 0.66
C LEU A 78 -2.47 7.61 0.19
N PHE A 79 -2.09 7.78 -1.08
CA PHE A 79 -0.84 7.20 -1.61
C PHE A 79 0.41 7.73 -0.91
N TYR A 80 0.42 8.99 -0.50
CA TYR A 80 1.49 9.57 0.31
C TYR A 80 1.59 8.90 1.69
N SER A 81 0.45 8.59 2.29
CA SER A 81 0.36 7.99 3.63
C SER A 81 0.64 6.48 3.64
N LEU A 82 0.46 5.79 2.48
CA LEU A 82 0.64 4.34 2.39
C LEU A 82 2.08 3.92 2.71
N LYS A 83 2.22 3.08 3.73
CA LYS A 83 3.51 2.51 4.18
C LYS A 83 3.36 1.03 4.48
N LEU A 84 4.28 0.22 3.98
CA LEU A 84 4.45 -1.16 4.42
C LEU A 84 5.54 -1.19 5.48
N ILE A 85 5.17 -1.50 6.70
CA ILE A 85 6.07 -1.66 7.84
C ILE A 85 6.11 -3.14 8.16
N THR A 86 7.31 -3.72 8.10
CA THR A 86 7.56 -5.13 8.44
C THR A 86 8.52 -5.17 9.61
N GLU A 87 8.12 -5.79 10.70
CA GLU A 87 8.94 -5.96 11.91
C GLU A 87 8.98 -7.42 12.32
N VAL A 88 10.17 -7.91 12.64
CA VAL A 88 10.37 -9.20 13.29
C VAL A 88 10.68 -8.93 14.76
N ARG A 89 9.79 -9.36 15.64
CA ARG A 89 9.90 -9.21 17.10
C ARG A 89 10.14 -10.56 17.76
N ASN A 90 10.15 -10.61 19.08
CA ASN A 90 10.39 -11.86 19.80
C ASN A 90 9.26 -12.88 19.66
N ASP A 91 8.03 -12.44 19.55
CA ASP A 91 6.79 -13.22 19.52
C ASP A 91 6.24 -13.51 18.13
N GLY A 92 6.75 -12.81 17.08
CA GLY A 92 6.23 -13.01 15.73
C GLY A 92 6.64 -11.96 14.71
N LEU A 93 6.01 -12.09 13.56
CA LEU A 93 6.18 -11.22 12.42
C LEU A 93 5.00 -10.23 12.35
N TYR A 94 5.31 -8.95 12.42
CA TYR A 94 4.36 -7.84 12.37
C TYR A 94 4.39 -7.20 10.99
N ILE A 95 3.24 -7.16 10.34
CA ILE A 95 3.06 -6.57 9.02
C ILE A 95 1.99 -5.51 9.13
N ARG A 96 2.35 -4.26 8.88
CA ARG A 96 1.42 -3.15 8.88
C ARG A 96 1.45 -2.46 7.53
N PHE A 97 0.35 -2.52 6.81
CA PHE A 97 0.15 -1.73 5.60
C PHE A 97 -0.71 -0.52 5.97
N PHE A 98 -0.05 0.51 6.51
CA PHE A 98 -0.72 1.70 7.03
C PHE A 98 -1.35 2.53 5.90
N PRO A 99 -2.57 3.06 6.07
CA PRO A 99 -3.49 2.88 7.19
C PRO A 99 -4.46 1.68 7.03
N LEU A 100 -4.31 0.83 6.01
CA LEU A 100 -5.32 -0.08 5.50
C LEU A 100 -5.39 -1.44 6.21
N ALA A 101 -4.26 -1.98 6.67
CA ALA A 101 -4.21 -3.33 7.23
C ALA A 101 -3.11 -3.50 8.26
N HIS A 102 -3.38 -4.37 9.24
CA HIS A 102 -2.42 -4.84 10.23
C HIS A 102 -2.57 -6.35 10.37
N ARG A 103 -1.47 -7.06 10.44
CA ARG A 103 -1.43 -8.51 10.65
C ARG A 103 -0.23 -8.90 11.51
N ILE A 104 -0.46 -9.76 12.48
CA ILE A 104 0.57 -10.40 13.29
C ILE A 104 0.56 -11.88 12.97
N ILE A 105 1.72 -12.47 12.78
CA ILE A 105 1.91 -13.88 12.49
C ILE A 105 2.89 -14.45 13.52
N PRO A 106 2.41 -15.22 14.49
CA PRO A 106 3.28 -15.96 15.40
C PRO A 106 4.20 -16.92 14.65
N PHE A 107 5.42 -17.16 15.12
CA PHE A 107 6.38 -18.03 14.43
C PHE A 107 5.90 -19.47 14.31
N GLU A 108 5.10 -19.94 15.25
CA GLU A 108 4.46 -21.27 15.26
C GLU A 108 3.56 -21.49 14.03
N ASN A 109 2.99 -20.42 13.51
CA ASN A 109 2.14 -20.44 12.32
C ASN A 109 2.93 -20.35 11.01
N ILE A 110 4.26 -20.30 11.04
CA ILE A 110 5.11 -20.23 9.86
C ILE A 110 5.75 -21.60 9.62
N LYS A 111 5.27 -22.33 8.63
CA LYS A 111 5.84 -23.62 8.20
C LYS A 111 7.20 -23.46 7.52
N SER A 112 7.25 -22.53 6.55
CA SER A 112 8.49 -22.23 5.82
C SER A 112 8.58 -20.77 5.46
N CYS A 113 9.82 -20.31 5.26
CA CYS A 113 10.16 -18.94 4.93
C CYS A 113 11.26 -18.93 3.88
N GLU A 114 10.94 -18.55 2.66
CA GLU A 114 11.85 -18.58 1.53
C GLU A 114 12.01 -17.21 0.88
N VAL A 115 13.26 -16.84 0.58
CA VAL A 115 13.56 -15.64 -0.20
C VAL A 115 13.37 -15.95 -1.67
N ARG A 116 12.51 -15.19 -2.35
CA ARG A 116 12.31 -15.38 -3.78
C ARG A 116 12.17 -14.07 -4.57
N THR A 117 12.40 -14.19 -5.86
CA THR A 117 12.00 -13.19 -6.85
C THR A 117 10.62 -13.57 -7.38
N TYR A 118 9.74 -12.60 -7.55
CA TYR A 118 8.38 -12.79 -8.05
C TYR A 118 8.03 -11.74 -9.11
N SER A 119 6.96 -11.98 -9.84
CA SER A 119 6.43 -10.98 -10.78
C SER A 119 5.21 -10.30 -10.16
N PRO A 120 5.33 -9.03 -9.70
CA PRO A 120 4.22 -8.33 -9.04
C PRO A 120 2.95 -8.30 -9.89
N ILE A 121 3.10 -7.97 -11.17
CA ILE A 121 1.95 -7.83 -12.09
C ILE A 121 1.36 -9.20 -12.45
N LYS A 122 2.20 -10.16 -12.88
CA LYS A 122 1.71 -11.47 -13.36
C LYS A 122 1.16 -12.36 -12.24
N GLU A 123 1.78 -12.33 -11.05
CA GLU A 123 1.40 -13.21 -9.94
C GLU A 123 0.34 -12.61 -9.03
N TYR A 124 0.31 -11.27 -8.90
CA TYR A 124 -0.52 -10.57 -7.91
C TYR A 124 -1.33 -9.38 -8.47
N GLY A 125 -1.19 -9.07 -9.77
CA GLY A 125 -1.90 -7.94 -10.38
C GLY A 125 -1.35 -6.57 -9.99
N GLY A 126 -0.11 -6.48 -9.48
CA GLY A 126 0.57 -5.24 -9.13
C GLY A 126 1.05 -5.16 -7.68
N TRP A 127 1.33 -3.93 -7.25
CA TRP A 127 1.76 -3.64 -5.87
C TRP A 127 0.58 -3.25 -4.97
N GLY A 128 0.77 -3.36 -3.66
CA GLY A 128 -0.21 -3.06 -2.62
C GLY A 128 -0.55 -4.29 -1.77
N ILE A 129 -1.79 -4.32 -1.28
CA ILE A 129 -2.39 -5.50 -0.68
C ILE A 129 -3.08 -6.26 -1.80
N ARG A 130 -2.54 -7.41 -2.18
CA ARG A 130 -3.01 -8.16 -3.34
C ARG A 130 -3.35 -9.60 -2.99
N HIS A 131 -4.27 -10.16 -3.78
CA HIS A 131 -4.62 -11.58 -3.73
C HIS A 131 -4.33 -12.16 -5.12
N GLY A 132 -3.48 -13.16 -5.17
CA GLY A 132 -3.10 -13.84 -6.41
C GLY A 132 -3.27 -15.34 -6.32
N ARG A 133 -2.92 -16.05 -7.40
CA ARG A 133 -2.98 -17.51 -7.45
C ARG A 133 -2.10 -18.17 -6.37
N LYS A 134 -1.00 -17.53 -5.99
CA LYS A 134 -0.04 -18.01 -4.98
C LYS A 134 -0.27 -17.46 -3.58
N GLY A 135 -1.48 -17.01 -3.28
CA GLY A 135 -1.85 -16.49 -1.97
C GLY A 135 -1.97 -14.98 -1.91
N LYS A 136 -1.77 -14.42 -0.72
CA LYS A 136 -1.83 -12.97 -0.45
C LYS A 136 -0.44 -12.35 -0.55
N ALA A 137 -0.37 -11.10 -0.98
CA ALA A 137 0.87 -10.33 -1.00
C ALA A 137 0.71 -8.96 -0.35
N TYR A 138 1.73 -8.56 0.40
CA TYR A 138 1.95 -7.19 0.85
C TYR A 138 3.25 -6.70 0.22
N ASN A 139 3.16 -5.80 -0.73
CA ASN A 139 4.32 -5.26 -1.42
C ASN A 139 4.10 -3.79 -1.81
N VAL A 140 5.17 -3.04 -1.96
CA VAL A 140 5.11 -1.61 -2.32
C VAL A 140 5.89 -1.36 -3.61
N SER A 141 7.05 -1.98 -3.75
CA SER A 141 7.92 -1.78 -4.91
C SER A 141 8.85 -2.99 -5.11
N GLY A 142 9.47 -3.05 -6.28
CA GLY A 142 10.41 -4.13 -6.61
C GLY A 142 9.72 -5.46 -6.91
N ASN A 143 10.54 -6.50 -6.99
CA ASN A 143 10.14 -7.85 -7.37
C ASN A 143 10.80 -8.93 -6.48
N ARG A 144 11.34 -8.54 -5.33
CA ARG A 144 11.98 -9.43 -4.36
C ARG A 144 11.21 -9.42 -3.05
N GLY A 145 11.21 -10.54 -2.37
CA GLY A 145 10.50 -10.66 -1.10
C GLY A 145 10.73 -11.99 -0.44
N VAL A 146 9.95 -12.23 0.61
CA VAL A 146 9.91 -13.46 1.37
C VAL A 146 8.54 -14.10 1.20
N GLN A 147 8.52 -15.36 0.76
CA GLN A 147 7.34 -16.20 0.70
C GLN A 147 7.24 -16.99 2.00
N LEU A 148 6.11 -16.89 2.66
CA LEU A 148 5.77 -17.65 3.85
C LEU A 148 4.72 -18.69 3.50
N GLU A 149 4.97 -19.95 3.88
CA GLU A 149 3.95 -20.98 3.98
C GLU A 149 3.43 -20.98 5.43
N LEU A 150 2.13 -20.85 5.58
CA LEU A 150 1.50 -20.78 6.90
C LEU A 150 0.90 -22.14 7.28
N SER A 151 0.81 -22.40 8.56
CA SER A 151 0.17 -23.62 9.10
C SER A 151 -1.32 -23.62 8.79
N GLU A 152 -1.93 -22.43 8.79
CA GLU A 152 -3.31 -22.23 8.45
C GLU A 152 -3.46 -21.10 7.43
N GLY A 153 -4.31 -21.31 6.44
CA GLY A 153 -4.64 -20.33 5.42
C GLY A 153 -3.75 -20.39 4.19
N LYS A 154 -3.83 -19.32 3.38
CA LYS A 154 -3.09 -19.22 2.12
C LYS A 154 -1.68 -18.70 2.35
N PRO A 155 -0.72 -19.09 1.49
CA PRO A 155 0.63 -18.55 1.49
C PRO A 155 0.66 -17.02 1.46
N LEU A 156 1.69 -16.44 2.05
CA LEU A 156 1.84 -14.99 2.16
C LEU A 156 3.18 -14.54 1.60
N LEU A 157 3.15 -13.60 0.66
CA LEU A 157 4.33 -12.91 0.17
C LEU A 157 4.48 -11.55 0.86
N ILE A 158 5.68 -11.25 1.32
CA ILE A 158 6.07 -9.94 1.82
C ILE A 158 7.16 -9.39 0.92
N GLY A 159 6.86 -8.32 0.18
CA GLY A 159 7.86 -7.58 -0.58
C GLY A 159 8.86 -6.91 0.36
N SER A 160 10.14 -6.98 0.03
CA SER A 160 11.21 -6.41 0.85
C SER A 160 12.37 -5.92 -0.02
N GLN A 161 12.99 -4.83 0.38
CA GLN A 161 14.24 -4.34 -0.20
C GLN A 161 15.45 -5.08 0.38
N LYS A 162 15.24 -5.72 1.56
CA LYS A 162 16.25 -6.52 2.28
C LYS A 162 15.79 -7.97 2.49
N PRO A 163 15.38 -8.69 1.41
CA PRO A 163 14.69 -9.98 1.57
C PRO A 163 15.58 -11.06 2.21
N LYS A 164 16.89 -11.04 1.98
CA LYS A 164 17.83 -11.99 2.59
C LYS A 164 17.95 -11.79 4.11
N GLU A 165 18.01 -10.54 4.56
CA GLU A 165 18.08 -10.19 5.99
C GLU A 165 16.77 -10.56 6.68
N LEU A 166 15.62 -10.16 6.09
CA LEU A 166 14.30 -10.51 6.59
C LEU A 166 14.13 -12.03 6.72
N GLY A 167 14.42 -12.78 5.66
CA GLY A 167 14.27 -14.24 5.66
C GLY A 167 15.19 -14.93 6.68
N ARG A 168 16.44 -14.49 6.83
CA ARG A 168 17.36 -15.01 7.86
C ARG A 168 16.82 -14.76 9.27
N THR A 169 16.35 -13.54 9.53
CA THR A 169 15.84 -13.17 10.87
C THR A 169 14.58 -13.96 11.21
N ILE A 170 13.64 -14.13 10.29
CA ILE A 170 12.44 -14.96 10.49
C ILE A 170 12.85 -16.41 10.79
N ASN A 171 13.70 -17.02 9.95
CA ASN A 171 14.10 -18.41 10.13
C ASN A 171 14.86 -18.64 11.45
N LYS A 172 15.74 -17.71 11.85
CA LYS A 172 16.46 -17.77 13.13
C LYS A 172 15.50 -17.75 14.32
N LYS A 173 14.49 -16.88 14.30
CA LYS A 173 13.51 -16.76 15.39
C LYS A 173 12.54 -17.93 15.42
N ARG A 174 12.05 -18.36 14.26
CA ARG A 174 11.18 -19.54 14.14
C ARG A 174 11.85 -20.79 14.73
N ASN A 175 13.11 -21.06 14.33
CA ASN A 175 13.82 -22.24 14.85
C ASN A 175 14.05 -22.18 16.37
N LYS A 176 14.18 -20.97 16.93
CA LYS A 176 14.29 -20.80 18.40
C LYS A 176 12.97 -20.97 19.14
N SER A 177 11.84 -20.73 18.50
CA SER A 177 10.51 -20.91 19.09
C SER A 177 10.01 -22.36 19.04
N LEU A 178 10.67 -23.25 18.29
CA LEU A 178 10.35 -24.67 18.16
C LEU A 178 11.16 -25.57 19.12
N ILE A 179 12.08 -24.98 19.88
CA ILE A 179 12.89 -25.64 20.91
C ILE A 179 12.35 -25.26 22.28
#